data_e7ec39fba14792692de69a173a79f6b0
#
_entry.id   e7ec39fba14792692de69a173a79f6b0
#
_cell.length_a   1.000
_cell.length_b   1.000
_cell.length_c   1.000
_cell.angle_alpha   90.00
_cell.angle_beta   90.00
_cell.angle_gamma   90.00
#
_symmetry.space_group_name_H-M   'P 1'
#
loop_
_entity.id
_entity.type
_entity.pdbx_description
1 polymer ?
#
loop_
_entity_poly.entity_id
_entity_poly.type
_entity_poly.pdbx_seq_one_letter_code
_entity_poly.pdbx_strand_id
1 'polypeptide(L)'
;MLKNSILPVLVLLLFVHTSFSQKTDSIKSIGYFSGSISVTNNGISIVPSFSLGKPAVQFNLSMGKKRLSFEPDIRFSLAGKPWSMLFWGRYKVVTGNRFNMNAGAHLGLNFRTSPQLINGDTSTTTVARRYLAAELFPRYSLTKNISIGIYYLYSHGLDAGTIGNTHFITFNTNFSNIKITDRFFMKFNPQLYYLELDAQHGFYFTSLLTLAKKNFPLSVSGIINKEINSNITGSKNILWNVSLTYSFNKKYVKL
;
A
#
# COMPACT_ATOMS: atom_id res chain seq x y z
N MET A 1 -7.25 16.54 43.22
CA MET A 1 -6.23 17.57 43.00
C MET A 1 -5.17 17.02 42.01
N LEU A 2 -5.43 17.11 40.71
CA LEU A 2 -4.47 16.67 39.64
C LEU A 2 -4.86 17.37 38.33
N LYS A 3 -4.84 18.73 38.33
CA LYS A 3 -5.27 19.53 37.18
C LYS A 3 -4.21 20.48 36.59
N ASN A 4 -2.95 20.47 37.06
CA ASN A 4 -1.98 21.51 36.67
C ASN A 4 -0.67 21.01 36.05
N SER A 5 -0.56 19.75 35.61
CA SER A 5 0.72 19.22 35.11
C SER A 5 0.83 19.09 33.59
N ILE A 6 -0.22 19.38 32.82
CA ILE A 6 -0.21 19.22 31.36
C ILE A 6 0.24 20.50 30.63
N LEU A 7 0.02 21.67 31.26
CA LEU A 7 0.36 22.97 30.66
C LEU A 7 1.87 23.18 30.41
N PRO A 8 2.80 22.79 31.30
CA PRO A 8 4.23 22.98 31.08
C PRO A 8 4.80 22.05 30.00
N VAL A 9 4.21 20.85 29.78
CA VAL A 9 4.65 19.92 28.73
C VAL A 9 4.24 20.41 27.34
N LEU A 10 3.07 21.05 27.23
CA LEU A 10 2.61 21.63 25.95
C LEU A 10 3.43 22.88 25.57
N VAL A 11 3.88 23.67 26.55
CA VAL A 11 4.75 24.84 26.34
C VAL A 11 6.16 24.41 25.94
N LEU A 12 6.68 23.29 26.45
CA LEU A 12 8.01 22.77 26.06
C LEU A 12 8.05 22.26 24.62
N LEU A 13 6.95 21.78 24.08
CA LEU A 13 6.83 21.33 22.66
C LEU A 13 6.79 22.52 21.68
N LEU A 14 6.46 23.72 22.12
CA LEU A 14 6.41 24.92 21.27
C LEU A 14 7.77 25.62 21.10
N PHE A 15 8.78 25.29 21.93
CA PHE A 15 10.11 25.93 21.89
C PHE A 15 11.15 25.16 21.06
N VAL A 16 10.80 24.05 20.39
CA VAL A 16 11.72 23.30 19.53
C VAL A 16 11.84 23.92 18.12
N HIS A 17 11.22 25.07 17.86
CA HIS A 17 11.30 25.75 16.56
C HIS A 17 12.33 26.87 16.56
N THR A 18 13.56 26.65 17.01
CA THR A 18 14.61 27.62 16.81
C THR A 18 15.76 27.06 15.99
N SER A 19 15.88 27.59 14.80
CA SER A 19 17.14 27.92 14.12
C SER A 19 17.99 26.78 13.60
N PHE A 20 17.66 26.28 12.40
CA PHE A 20 18.70 25.87 11.47
C PHE A 20 18.60 26.69 10.18
N SER A 21 18.92 27.98 10.28
CA SER A 21 19.32 28.78 9.12
C SER A 21 20.79 28.52 8.85
N GLN A 22 21.11 27.37 8.28
CA GLN A 22 22.37 27.19 7.57
C GLN A 22 22.12 27.48 6.10
N LYS A 23 22.74 28.56 5.60
CA LYS A 23 23.01 28.72 4.17
C LYS A 23 23.86 27.53 3.72
N THR A 24 23.18 26.46 3.30
CA THR A 24 23.81 25.37 2.58
C THR A 24 23.64 25.70 1.12
N ASP A 25 24.72 25.72 0.36
CA ASP A 25 24.70 25.76 -1.11
C ASP A 25 23.57 24.86 -1.61
N SER A 26 22.67 25.44 -2.38
CA SER A 26 21.43 24.81 -2.78
C SER A 26 21.75 23.63 -3.72
N ILE A 27 21.97 22.45 -3.15
CA ILE A 27 21.83 21.21 -3.90
C ILE A 27 20.40 21.23 -4.43
N LYS A 28 20.24 21.44 -5.72
CA LYS A 28 18.93 21.47 -6.40
C LYS A 28 18.20 20.20 -6.01
N SER A 29 17.18 20.30 -5.15
CA SER A 29 16.48 19.12 -4.67
C SER A 29 15.56 18.62 -5.76
N ILE A 30 15.84 17.41 -6.24
CA ILE A 30 15.08 16.73 -7.28
C ILE A 30 13.78 16.22 -6.67
N GLY A 31 12.66 16.69 -7.20
CA GLY A 31 11.35 16.08 -6.98
C GLY A 31 11.09 15.00 -8.04
N TYR A 32 10.21 14.05 -7.75
CA TYR A 32 9.76 13.06 -8.73
C TYR A 32 8.25 12.94 -8.71
N PHE A 33 7.72 12.56 -9.86
CA PHE A 33 6.34 12.13 -10.04
C PHE A 33 6.36 10.85 -10.86
N SER A 34 5.84 9.79 -10.30
CA SER A 34 5.75 8.48 -10.95
C SER A 34 4.41 7.85 -10.65
N GLY A 35 4.07 6.84 -11.41
CA GLY A 35 2.86 6.09 -11.13
C GLY A 35 2.65 4.97 -12.11
N SER A 36 1.54 4.29 -11.90
CA SER A 36 1.06 3.25 -12.79
C SER A 36 -0.46 3.24 -12.87
N ILE A 37 -0.95 2.81 -14.02
CA ILE A 37 -2.36 2.51 -14.24
C ILE A 37 -2.43 1.03 -14.57
N SER A 38 -3.21 0.27 -13.81
CA SER A 38 -3.37 -1.16 -13.98
C SER A 38 -4.83 -1.52 -14.23
N VAL A 39 -5.06 -2.40 -15.20
CA VAL A 39 -6.36 -3.05 -15.40
C VAL A 39 -6.21 -4.51 -15.01
N THR A 40 -7.10 -5.01 -14.16
CA THR A 40 -7.08 -6.39 -13.67
C THR A 40 -8.43 -7.08 -13.91
N ASN A 41 -8.38 -8.38 -14.18
CA ASN A 41 -9.59 -9.19 -14.29
C ASN A 41 -10.30 -9.42 -12.95
N ASN A 42 -9.57 -9.28 -11.83
CA ASN A 42 -10.10 -9.50 -10.48
C ASN A 42 -9.41 -8.57 -9.49
N GLY A 43 -10.16 -7.64 -8.90
CA GLY A 43 -9.68 -6.74 -7.85
C GLY A 43 -9.48 -7.48 -6.53
N ILE A 44 -8.23 -7.81 -6.20
CA ILE A 44 -7.86 -8.51 -4.97
C ILE A 44 -7.28 -7.49 -3.98
N SER A 45 -7.65 -7.63 -2.72
CA SER A 45 -7.03 -6.95 -1.57
C SER A 45 -6.40 -7.99 -0.64
N ILE A 46 -5.39 -7.56 0.13
CA ILE A 46 -4.76 -8.36 1.19
C ILE A 46 -5.82 -8.79 2.21
N VAL A 47 -6.68 -7.87 2.63
CA VAL A 47 -7.82 -8.18 3.49
C VAL A 47 -8.94 -8.76 2.62
N PRO A 48 -9.33 -10.03 2.80
CA PRO A 48 -10.30 -10.71 1.93
C PRO A 48 -11.61 -9.96 1.77
N SER A 49 -12.13 -9.42 2.88
CA SER A 49 -13.36 -8.62 2.88
C SER A 49 -13.23 -7.31 2.09
N PHE A 50 -12.05 -6.83 1.78
CA PHE A 50 -11.80 -5.62 0.97
C PHE A 50 -11.57 -5.93 -0.51
N SER A 51 -11.52 -7.20 -0.89
CA SER A 51 -11.45 -7.59 -2.30
C SER A 51 -12.74 -7.21 -3.03
N LEU A 52 -12.60 -6.68 -4.24
CA LEU A 52 -13.74 -6.34 -5.08
C LEU A 52 -14.36 -7.60 -5.70
N GLY A 53 -13.52 -8.59 -6.08
CA GLY A 53 -13.95 -9.82 -6.72
C GLY A 53 -14.48 -9.66 -8.14
N LYS A 54 -14.20 -8.52 -8.79
CA LYS A 54 -14.64 -8.14 -10.14
C LYS A 54 -13.51 -7.42 -10.87
N PRO A 55 -13.60 -7.27 -12.20
CA PRO A 55 -12.63 -6.48 -12.96
C PRO A 55 -12.52 -5.04 -12.45
N ALA A 56 -11.28 -4.56 -12.35
CA ALA A 56 -10.97 -3.27 -11.74
C ALA A 56 -9.88 -2.50 -12.50
N VAL A 57 -9.86 -1.18 -12.29
CA VAL A 57 -8.76 -0.28 -12.64
C VAL A 57 -8.17 0.31 -11.37
N GLN A 58 -6.84 0.42 -11.34
CA GLN A 58 -6.07 0.93 -10.20
C GLN A 58 -5.09 2.00 -10.68
N PHE A 59 -5.08 3.11 -9.97
CA PHE A 59 -4.16 4.24 -10.17
C PHE A 59 -3.24 4.32 -8.96
N ASN A 60 -1.98 3.95 -9.14
CA ASN A 60 -0.96 4.09 -8.11
C ASN A 60 -0.08 5.25 -8.49
N LEU A 61 -0.10 6.32 -7.73
CA LEU A 61 0.71 7.50 -7.97
C LEU A 61 1.74 7.66 -6.85
N SER A 62 2.86 8.30 -7.14
CA SER A 62 3.87 8.63 -6.15
C SER A 62 4.52 9.96 -6.51
N MET A 63 4.44 10.91 -5.61
CA MET A 63 5.10 12.19 -5.70
C MET A 63 5.93 12.42 -4.45
N GLY A 64 7.18 12.81 -4.60
CA GLY A 64 8.05 12.94 -3.45
C GLY A 64 9.26 13.80 -3.69
N LYS A 65 9.91 14.14 -2.58
CA LYS A 65 11.14 14.92 -2.52
C LYS A 65 11.99 14.46 -1.35
N LYS A 66 13.29 14.20 -1.58
CA LYS A 66 14.20 13.67 -0.57
C LYS A 66 13.66 12.36 0.03
N ARG A 67 13.32 12.36 1.32
CA ARG A 67 12.86 11.18 2.07
C ARG A 67 11.35 11.05 2.18
N LEU A 68 10.58 12.11 1.84
CA LEU A 68 9.13 12.14 1.97
C LEU A 68 8.46 11.91 0.62
N SER A 69 7.41 11.09 0.62
CA SER A 69 6.51 10.90 -0.51
C SER A 69 5.06 10.90 -0.09
N PHE A 70 4.20 11.32 -1.02
CA PHE A 70 2.76 11.14 -0.98
C PHE A 70 2.37 10.17 -2.10
N GLU A 71 1.65 9.10 -1.76
CA GLU A 71 1.42 7.97 -2.65
C GLU A 71 -0.06 7.55 -2.63
N PRO A 72 -0.94 8.28 -3.33
CA PRO A 72 -2.34 7.89 -3.46
C PRO A 72 -2.49 6.63 -4.31
N ASP A 73 -3.30 5.69 -3.81
CA ASP A 73 -3.74 4.47 -4.48
C ASP A 73 -5.26 4.53 -4.62
N ILE A 74 -5.75 4.73 -5.83
CA ILE A 74 -7.16 4.97 -6.13
C ILE A 74 -7.67 3.85 -7.03
N ARG A 75 -8.74 3.19 -6.61
CA ARG A 75 -9.25 1.97 -7.25
C ARG A 75 -10.73 2.07 -7.55
N PHE A 76 -11.10 1.62 -8.74
CA PHE A 76 -12.48 1.54 -9.21
C PHE A 76 -12.76 0.16 -9.80
N SER A 77 -14.03 -0.26 -9.76
CA SER A 77 -14.46 -1.32 -10.67
C SER A 77 -14.46 -0.82 -12.10
N LEU A 78 -14.34 -1.70 -13.10
CA LEU A 78 -14.49 -1.28 -14.51
C LEU A 78 -15.88 -0.72 -14.84
N ALA A 79 -16.89 -0.97 -14.01
CA ALA A 79 -18.20 -0.34 -14.10
C ALA A 79 -18.24 1.10 -13.53
N GLY A 80 -17.09 1.72 -13.22
CA GLY A 80 -16.97 3.09 -12.72
C GLY A 80 -17.30 3.29 -11.23
N LYS A 81 -17.71 2.22 -10.50
CA LYS A 81 -18.01 2.34 -9.08
C LYS A 81 -16.72 2.41 -8.25
N PRO A 82 -16.60 3.32 -7.26
CA PRO A 82 -15.44 3.38 -6.40
C PRO A 82 -15.30 2.08 -5.60
N TRP A 83 -14.05 1.64 -5.42
CA TRP A 83 -13.70 0.45 -4.65
C TRP A 83 -12.92 0.82 -3.39
N SER A 84 -11.76 1.45 -3.54
CA SER A 84 -10.98 1.94 -2.42
C SER A 84 -10.08 3.10 -2.80
N MET A 85 -9.78 3.97 -1.84
CA MET A 85 -8.83 5.06 -1.98
C MET A 85 -7.94 5.10 -0.75
N LEU A 86 -6.62 5.02 -0.94
CA LEU A 86 -5.64 5.02 0.12
C LEU A 86 -4.70 6.22 -0.10
N PHE A 87 -4.56 7.09 0.88
CA PHE A 87 -3.75 8.30 0.79
C PHE A 87 -2.51 8.15 1.68
N TRP A 88 -1.48 7.51 1.16
CA TRP A 88 -0.25 7.22 1.86
C TRP A 88 0.68 8.42 1.96
N GLY A 89 1.11 8.74 3.17
CA GLY A 89 2.31 9.51 3.45
C GLY A 89 3.42 8.55 3.85
N ARG A 90 4.56 8.55 3.16
CA ARG A 90 5.70 7.66 3.43
C ARG A 90 6.99 8.42 3.68
N TYR A 91 7.79 7.91 4.60
CA TYR A 91 9.08 8.46 4.95
C TYR A 91 10.16 7.38 4.93
N LYS A 92 11.29 7.66 4.26
CA LYS A 92 12.48 6.81 4.25
C LYS A 92 13.27 7.04 5.53
N VAL A 93 13.06 6.20 6.55
CA VAL A 93 13.69 6.31 7.87
C VAL A 93 15.19 6.03 7.75
N VAL A 94 15.55 4.92 7.10
CA VAL A 94 16.93 4.53 6.83
C VAL A 94 17.12 4.35 5.33
N THR A 95 18.18 4.94 4.80
CA THR A 95 18.61 4.77 3.41
C THR A 95 20.08 4.38 3.39
N GLY A 96 20.35 3.09 3.36
CA GLY A 96 21.70 2.53 3.28
C GLY A 96 21.89 1.71 2.01
N ASN A 97 23.12 1.29 1.76
CA ASN A 97 23.45 0.50 0.58
C ASN A 97 22.76 -0.89 0.58
N ARG A 98 22.69 -1.52 1.75
CA ARG A 98 22.05 -2.83 1.90
C ARG A 98 20.78 -2.79 2.74
N PHE A 99 20.76 -1.99 3.80
CA PHE A 99 19.60 -1.88 4.68
C PHE A 99 18.83 -0.60 4.42
N ASN A 100 17.53 -0.73 4.22
CA ASN A 100 16.60 0.37 4.03
C ASN A 100 15.39 0.14 4.93
N MET A 101 14.81 1.22 5.47
CA MET A 101 13.60 1.15 6.27
C MET A 101 12.68 2.29 5.91
N ASN A 102 11.45 1.98 5.56
CA ASN A 102 10.39 2.94 5.31
C ASN A 102 9.36 2.85 6.44
N ALA A 103 8.79 3.98 6.79
CA ALA A 103 7.59 4.08 7.62
C ALA A 103 6.54 4.88 6.85
N GLY A 104 5.28 4.60 7.10
CA GLY A 104 4.19 5.32 6.45
C GLY A 104 2.92 5.30 7.28
N ALA A 105 2.00 6.18 6.91
CA ALA A 105 0.64 6.17 7.41
C ALA A 105 -0.33 6.59 6.31
N HIS A 106 -1.58 6.14 6.38
CA HIS A 106 -2.61 6.53 5.42
C HIS A 106 -3.98 6.67 6.05
N LEU A 107 -4.77 7.55 5.46
CA LEU A 107 -6.22 7.51 5.53
C LEU A 107 -6.71 6.64 4.37
N GLY A 108 -7.53 5.64 4.68
CA GLY A 108 -8.15 4.74 3.71
C GLY A 108 -9.66 4.91 3.67
N LEU A 109 -10.20 4.90 2.46
CA LEU A 109 -11.63 4.82 2.19
C LEU A 109 -11.90 3.49 1.48
N ASN A 110 -12.79 2.67 2.04
CA ASN A 110 -13.28 1.46 1.39
C ASN A 110 -14.78 1.64 1.11
N PHE A 111 -15.17 1.45 -0.15
CA PHE A 111 -16.53 1.65 -0.60
C PHE A 111 -17.25 0.31 -0.68
N ARG A 112 -18.42 0.24 -0.04
CA ARG A 112 -19.28 -0.95 -0.02
C ARG A 112 -20.68 -0.59 -0.49
N THR A 113 -21.15 -1.34 -1.47
CA THR A 113 -22.55 -1.24 -1.91
C THR A 113 -23.34 -2.30 -1.14
N SER A 114 -24.32 -1.86 -0.36
CA SER A 114 -25.23 -2.74 0.37
C SER A 114 -26.68 -2.40 0.04
N PRO A 115 -27.58 -3.39 -0.03
CA PRO A 115 -29.00 -3.13 -0.12
C PRO A 115 -29.48 -2.46 1.17
N GLN A 116 -30.29 -1.43 1.05
CA GLN A 116 -30.99 -0.75 2.14
C GLN A 116 -32.47 -0.69 1.82
N LEU A 117 -33.31 -0.94 2.81
CA LEU A 117 -34.75 -0.70 2.69
C LEU A 117 -34.99 0.81 2.89
N ILE A 118 -35.45 1.49 1.86
CA ILE A 118 -35.87 2.89 1.91
C ILE A 118 -37.34 2.95 1.52
N ASN A 119 -38.19 3.35 2.45
CA ASN A 119 -39.67 3.46 2.25
C ASN A 119 -40.32 2.17 1.75
N GLY A 120 -39.84 1.00 2.16
CA GLY A 120 -40.39 -0.30 1.73
C GLY A 120 -39.77 -0.87 0.45
N ASP A 121 -39.00 -0.08 -0.31
CA ASP A 121 -38.30 -0.53 -1.50
C ASP A 121 -36.82 -0.83 -1.22
N THR A 122 -36.31 -1.90 -1.84
CA THR A 122 -34.88 -2.25 -1.74
C THR A 122 -34.07 -1.37 -2.69
N SER A 123 -33.35 -0.41 -2.11
CA SER A 123 -32.39 0.46 -2.81
C SER A 123 -30.95 0.02 -2.51
N THR A 124 -30.02 0.21 -3.43
CA THR A 124 -28.60 -0.04 -3.21
C THR A 124 -27.87 1.26 -2.92
N THR A 125 -27.26 1.35 -1.73
CA THR A 125 -26.47 2.53 -1.33
C THR A 125 -25.00 2.17 -1.24
N THR A 126 -24.13 3.02 -1.76
CA THR A 126 -22.68 2.88 -1.61
C THR A 126 -22.22 3.72 -0.43
N VAL A 127 -21.68 3.06 0.59
CA VAL A 127 -21.16 3.69 1.80
C VAL A 127 -19.63 3.65 1.80
N ALA A 128 -19.01 4.78 2.09
CA ALA A 128 -17.57 4.86 2.33
C ALA A 128 -17.29 4.54 3.81
N ARG A 129 -16.35 3.64 4.06
CA ARG A 129 -15.85 3.30 5.40
C ARG A 129 -14.41 3.76 5.53
N ARG A 130 -14.10 4.47 6.62
CA ARG A 130 -12.81 5.12 6.87
C ARG A 130 -11.92 4.23 7.72
N TYR A 131 -10.62 4.26 7.41
CA TYR A 131 -9.60 3.52 8.14
C TYR A 131 -8.36 4.41 8.29
N LEU A 132 -7.70 4.33 9.43
CA LEU A 132 -6.34 4.82 9.62
C LEU A 132 -5.39 3.63 9.66
N ALA A 133 -4.25 3.74 8.99
CA ALA A 133 -3.24 2.71 9.06
C ALA A 133 -1.84 3.30 9.17
N ALA A 134 -0.94 2.50 9.75
CA ALA A 134 0.49 2.78 9.80
C ALA A 134 1.26 1.54 9.36
N GLU A 135 2.41 1.76 8.71
CA GLU A 135 3.27 0.71 8.21
C GLU A 135 4.73 0.91 8.60
N LEU A 136 5.44 -0.21 8.69
CA LEU A 136 6.90 -0.25 8.83
C LEU A 136 7.44 -1.32 7.88
N PHE A 137 8.48 -0.97 7.11
CA PHE A 137 9.06 -1.87 6.13
C PHE A 137 10.59 -1.84 6.15
N PRO A 138 11.26 -2.57 7.07
CA PRO A 138 12.67 -2.90 6.97
C PRO A 138 12.91 -3.88 5.82
N ARG A 139 13.93 -3.61 5.02
CA ARG A 139 14.35 -4.42 3.88
C ARG A 139 15.87 -4.50 3.80
N TYR A 140 16.38 -5.68 3.52
CA TYR A 140 17.80 -5.95 3.34
C TYR A 140 18.08 -6.48 1.93
N SER A 141 19.01 -5.84 1.23
CA SER A 141 19.46 -6.25 -0.10
C SER A 141 20.60 -7.27 0.03
N LEU A 142 20.32 -8.51 -0.31
CA LEU A 142 21.30 -9.59 -0.35
C LEU A 142 22.25 -9.41 -1.53
N THR A 143 21.68 -9.07 -2.69
CA THR A 143 22.39 -8.74 -3.92
C THR A 143 21.75 -7.52 -4.60
N LYS A 144 22.25 -7.11 -5.77
CA LYS A 144 21.64 -6.05 -6.59
C LYS A 144 20.22 -6.40 -7.04
N ASN A 145 19.89 -7.69 -7.15
CA ASN A 145 18.63 -8.18 -7.70
C ASN A 145 17.77 -8.95 -6.69
N ILE A 146 18.30 -9.24 -5.49
CA ILE A 146 17.60 -10.03 -4.48
C ILE A 146 17.56 -9.24 -3.18
N SER A 147 16.36 -9.06 -2.65
CA SER A 147 16.17 -8.47 -1.32
C SER A 147 15.11 -9.24 -0.52
N ILE A 148 15.28 -9.22 0.79
CA ILE A 148 14.32 -9.76 1.76
C ILE A 148 13.79 -8.62 2.61
N GLY A 149 12.59 -8.76 3.13
CA GLY A 149 12.00 -7.75 4.00
C GLY A 149 10.90 -8.30 4.88
N ILE A 150 10.63 -7.57 5.95
CA ILE A 150 9.46 -7.78 6.79
C ILE A 150 8.60 -6.53 6.62
N TYR A 151 7.34 -6.72 6.27
CA TYR A 151 6.40 -5.61 6.21
C TYR A 151 5.36 -5.81 7.30
N TYR A 152 5.16 -4.79 8.10
CA TYR A 152 4.12 -4.75 9.12
C TYR A 152 3.18 -3.58 8.84
N LEU A 153 1.88 -3.85 8.91
CA LEU A 153 0.83 -2.84 8.83
C LEU A 153 -0.15 -3.06 9.97
N TYR A 154 -0.45 -1.99 10.67
CA TYR A 154 -1.59 -1.87 11.58
C TYR A 154 -2.64 -0.96 10.95
N SER A 155 -3.91 -1.35 11.05
CA SER A 155 -5.02 -0.52 10.59
C SER A 155 -6.16 -0.53 11.61
N HIS A 156 -6.82 0.61 11.77
CA HIS A 156 -7.97 0.79 12.65
C HIS A 156 -9.15 1.35 11.87
N GLY A 157 -10.32 0.72 12.01
CA GLY A 157 -11.57 1.19 11.42
C GLY A 157 -12.18 2.32 12.24
N LEU A 158 -12.59 3.41 11.57
CA LEU A 158 -13.11 4.60 12.22
C LEU A 158 -14.65 4.64 12.28
N ASP A 159 -15.32 3.81 11.49
CA ASP A 159 -16.77 3.83 11.37
C ASP A 159 -17.39 2.59 12.02
N ALA A 160 -18.62 2.71 12.51
CA ALA A 160 -19.36 1.59 13.08
C ALA A 160 -19.52 0.43 12.06
N GLY A 161 -19.34 -0.81 12.53
CA GLY A 161 -19.42 -2.01 11.69
C GLY A 161 -18.23 -2.21 10.75
N THR A 162 -17.12 -1.50 10.99
CA THR A 162 -15.82 -1.80 10.38
C THR A 162 -15.04 -2.81 11.22
N ILE A 163 -14.00 -3.41 10.64
CA ILE A 163 -12.99 -4.15 11.38
C ILE A 163 -12.26 -3.14 12.27
N GLY A 164 -12.30 -3.38 13.59
CA GLY A 164 -11.71 -2.49 14.58
C GLY A 164 -10.20 -2.45 14.48
N ASN A 165 -9.55 -3.61 14.48
CA ASN A 165 -8.11 -3.72 14.42
C ASN A 165 -7.70 -4.74 13.36
N THR A 166 -6.71 -4.37 12.56
CA THR A 166 -6.08 -5.24 11.58
C THR A 166 -4.59 -5.25 11.84
N HIS A 167 -4.00 -6.43 11.99
CA HIS A 167 -2.56 -6.65 11.99
C HIS A 167 -2.19 -7.49 10.77
N PHE A 168 -1.29 -6.97 9.96
CA PHE A 168 -0.75 -7.66 8.80
C PHE A 168 0.76 -7.68 8.90
N ILE A 169 1.32 -8.87 8.91
CA ILE A 169 2.76 -9.10 8.95
C ILE A 169 3.14 -10.00 7.79
N THR A 170 4.14 -9.63 7.00
CA THR A 170 4.61 -10.47 5.91
C THR A 170 6.13 -10.53 5.86
N PHE A 171 6.64 -11.74 5.64
CA PHE A 171 7.99 -11.96 5.17
C PHE A 171 7.96 -12.04 3.65
N ASN A 172 8.71 -11.18 2.98
CA ASN A 172 8.74 -11.12 1.53
C ASN A 172 10.18 -11.23 1.00
N THR A 173 10.28 -11.87 -0.16
CA THR A 173 11.51 -11.90 -0.95
C THR A 173 11.22 -11.26 -2.29
N ASN A 174 12.12 -10.41 -2.77
CA ASN A 174 11.98 -9.80 -4.08
C ASN A 174 13.15 -10.19 -4.96
N PHE A 175 12.85 -10.91 -6.03
CA PHE A 175 13.75 -11.20 -7.13
C PHE A 175 13.43 -10.23 -8.27
N SER A 176 14.30 -9.27 -8.51
CA SER A 176 14.17 -8.29 -9.57
C SER A 176 15.09 -8.62 -10.74
N ASN A 177 14.69 -8.22 -11.93
CA ASN A 177 15.53 -8.31 -13.13
C ASN A 177 16.04 -9.73 -13.46
N ILE A 178 15.18 -10.76 -13.27
CA ILE A 178 15.47 -12.12 -13.73
C ILE A 178 15.44 -12.09 -15.27
N LYS A 179 16.60 -12.25 -15.89
CA LYS A 179 16.72 -12.18 -17.35
C LYS A 179 16.05 -13.41 -18.00
N ILE A 180 15.12 -13.18 -18.91
CA ILE A 180 14.52 -14.22 -19.77
C ILE A 180 15.19 -14.17 -21.14
N THR A 181 15.28 -12.96 -21.72
CA THR A 181 16.00 -12.66 -22.95
C THR A 181 16.72 -11.33 -22.80
N ASP A 182 17.42 -10.84 -23.81
CA ASP A 182 18.08 -9.51 -23.76
C ASP A 182 17.08 -8.36 -23.65
N ARG A 183 15.84 -8.57 -24.07
CA ARG A 183 14.77 -7.56 -24.07
C ARG A 183 13.76 -7.76 -22.96
N PHE A 184 13.53 -8.99 -22.48
CA PHE A 184 12.51 -9.33 -21.50
C PHE A 184 13.14 -9.76 -20.18
N PHE A 185 12.55 -9.29 -19.10
CA PHE A 185 12.90 -9.68 -17.73
C PHE A 185 11.65 -9.94 -16.89
N MET A 186 11.84 -10.71 -15.86
CA MET A 186 10.80 -11.09 -14.92
C MET A 186 11.16 -10.55 -13.52
N LYS A 187 10.13 -10.19 -12.76
CA LYS A 187 10.21 -9.99 -11.32
C LYS A 187 9.35 -11.03 -10.64
N PHE A 188 9.85 -11.56 -9.53
CA PHE A 188 9.16 -12.57 -8.75
C PHE A 188 9.20 -12.17 -7.28
N ASN A 189 8.03 -12.12 -6.63
CA ASN A 189 7.92 -11.67 -5.25
C ASN A 189 7.03 -12.63 -4.46
N PRO A 190 7.62 -13.73 -3.93
CA PRO A 190 6.93 -14.63 -3.02
C PRO A 190 6.88 -14.03 -1.62
N GLN A 191 5.77 -14.28 -0.91
CA GLN A 191 5.51 -13.78 0.42
C GLN A 191 4.76 -14.81 1.25
N LEU A 192 5.11 -14.91 2.52
CA LEU A 192 4.33 -15.58 3.55
C LEU A 192 3.79 -14.51 4.48
N TYR A 193 2.51 -14.54 4.79
CA TYR A 193 1.95 -13.53 5.66
C TYR A 193 0.93 -14.08 6.67
N TYR A 194 0.89 -13.39 7.80
CA TYR A 194 -0.11 -13.50 8.83
C TYR A 194 -1.03 -12.28 8.75
N LEU A 195 -2.32 -12.53 8.83
CA LEU A 195 -3.36 -11.51 8.88
C LEU A 195 -4.25 -11.77 10.08
N GLU A 196 -4.49 -10.73 10.88
CA GLU A 196 -5.45 -10.72 11.99
C GLU A 196 -6.45 -9.59 11.81
N LEU A 197 -7.71 -9.91 11.95
CA LEU A 197 -8.86 -9.01 11.81
C LEU A 197 -9.72 -9.15 13.07
N ASP A 198 -9.53 -8.27 14.05
CA ASP A 198 -10.13 -8.38 15.40
C ASP A 198 -9.81 -9.77 16.02
N ALA A 199 -10.79 -10.65 16.18
CA ALA A 199 -10.60 -11.99 16.73
C ALA A 199 -10.31 -13.09 15.69
N GLN A 200 -10.31 -12.76 14.40
CA GLN A 200 -10.09 -13.70 13.30
C GLN A 200 -8.67 -13.60 12.75
N HIS A 201 -8.07 -14.71 12.40
CA HIS A 201 -6.70 -14.69 11.87
C HIS A 201 -6.47 -15.77 10.80
N GLY A 202 -5.38 -15.61 10.05
CA GLY A 202 -5.01 -16.58 9.05
C GLY A 202 -3.57 -16.45 8.57
N PHE A 203 -3.05 -17.54 8.03
CA PHE A 203 -1.75 -17.65 7.37
C PHE A 203 -1.94 -17.91 5.89
N TYR A 204 -1.16 -17.23 5.09
CA TYR A 204 -1.29 -17.25 3.65
C TYR A 204 0.07 -17.25 2.96
N PHE A 205 0.09 -17.81 1.77
CA PHE A 205 1.17 -17.61 0.81
C PHE A 205 0.65 -16.78 -0.36
N THR A 206 1.39 -15.77 -0.76
CA THR A 206 1.10 -15.03 -2.00
C THR A 206 2.34 -14.92 -2.86
N SER A 207 2.15 -14.83 -4.16
CA SER A 207 3.23 -14.66 -5.12
C SER A 207 2.79 -13.71 -6.22
N LEU A 208 3.60 -12.68 -6.45
CA LEU A 208 3.45 -11.76 -7.57
C LEU A 208 4.54 -12.07 -8.61
N LEU A 209 4.13 -12.38 -9.81
CA LEU A 209 4.99 -12.53 -10.97
C LEU A 209 4.73 -11.37 -11.93
N THR A 210 5.79 -10.70 -12.41
CA THR A 210 5.65 -9.61 -13.39
C THR A 210 6.60 -9.86 -14.56
N LEU A 211 6.06 -9.85 -15.77
CA LEU A 211 6.82 -9.88 -17.02
C LEU A 211 6.88 -8.47 -17.60
N ALA A 212 8.07 -7.98 -17.90
CA ALA A 212 8.30 -6.65 -18.45
C ALA A 212 9.37 -6.66 -19.53
N LYS A 213 9.28 -5.69 -20.45
CA LYS A 213 10.28 -5.44 -21.50
C LYS A 213 11.09 -4.20 -21.13
N LYS A 214 12.40 -4.24 -21.38
CA LYS A 214 13.30 -3.09 -21.16
C LYS A 214 12.83 -1.90 -21.99
N ASN A 215 12.87 -0.70 -21.37
CA ASN A 215 12.51 0.57 -22.01
C ASN A 215 11.09 0.58 -22.62
N PHE A 216 10.19 -0.22 -22.06
CA PHE A 216 8.80 -0.27 -22.48
C PHE A 216 7.88 -0.08 -21.27
N PRO A 217 6.90 0.80 -21.33
CA PRO A 217 6.12 1.19 -20.15
C PRO A 217 5.05 0.16 -19.74
N LEU A 218 4.78 -0.85 -20.58
CA LEU A 218 3.78 -1.87 -20.27
C LEU A 218 4.42 -3.11 -19.65
N SER A 219 3.73 -3.70 -18.69
CA SER A 219 4.06 -4.99 -18.10
C SER A 219 2.79 -5.79 -17.82
N VAL A 220 2.94 -7.11 -17.81
CA VAL A 220 1.88 -8.05 -17.40
C VAL A 220 2.27 -8.67 -16.09
N SER A 221 1.34 -8.74 -15.15
CA SER A 221 1.57 -9.37 -13.85
C SER A 221 0.45 -10.31 -13.47
N GLY A 222 0.79 -11.35 -12.70
CA GLY A 222 -0.17 -12.27 -12.11
C GLY A 222 0.08 -12.40 -10.61
N ILE A 223 -0.98 -12.43 -9.84
CA ILE A 223 -0.96 -12.72 -8.41
C ILE A 223 -1.66 -14.05 -8.19
N ILE A 224 -1.06 -14.89 -7.36
CA ILE A 224 -1.70 -16.06 -6.77
C ILE A 224 -1.60 -15.90 -5.25
N ASN A 225 -2.73 -15.99 -4.57
CA ASN A 225 -2.83 -15.99 -3.12
C ASN A 225 -3.47 -17.30 -2.66
N LYS A 226 -2.76 -18.06 -1.84
CA LYS A 226 -3.18 -19.34 -1.30
C LYS A 226 -3.35 -19.23 0.21
N GLU A 227 -4.52 -19.59 0.71
CA GLU A 227 -4.75 -19.79 2.12
C GLU A 227 -4.03 -21.05 2.59
N ILE A 228 -3.26 -20.95 3.68
CA ILE A 228 -2.62 -22.08 4.36
C ILE A 228 -3.55 -22.57 5.48
N ASN A 229 -3.96 -21.63 6.33
CA ASN A 229 -4.93 -21.87 7.41
C ASN A 229 -5.59 -20.55 7.79
N SER A 230 -6.92 -20.49 7.92
CA SER A 230 -7.63 -19.26 8.26
C SER A 230 -9.01 -19.53 8.84
N ASN A 231 -9.41 -18.72 9.84
CA ASN A 231 -10.77 -18.60 10.30
C ASN A 231 -11.42 -17.27 9.89
N ILE A 232 -10.77 -16.50 8.99
CA ILE A 232 -11.29 -15.22 8.53
C ILE A 232 -12.50 -15.43 7.63
N THR A 233 -13.63 -14.82 7.99
CA THR A 233 -14.85 -14.87 7.21
C THR A 233 -14.66 -14.27 5.80
N GLY A 234 -15.06 -15.01 4.78
CA GLY A 234 -14.92 -14.61 3.36
C GLY A 234 -13.53 -14.89 2.78
N SER A 235 -12.63 -15.52 3.53
CA SER A 235 -11.38 -16.05 2.99
C SER A 235 -11.66 -17.08 1.91
N LYS A 236 -10.80 -17.12 0.89
CA LYS A 236 -10.89 -18.10 -0.21
C LYS A 236 -9.60 -18.88 -0.28
N ASN A 237 -9.71 -20.19 -0.48
CA ASN A 237 -8.59 -21.11 -0.54
C ASN A 237 -7.54 -20.67 -1.58
N ILE A 238 -7.98 -20.23 -2.77
CA ILE A 238 -7.12 -19.68 -3.82
C ILE A 238 -7.79 -18.44 -4.41
N LEU A 239 -7.02 -17.36 -4.50
CA LEU A 239 -7.36 -16.15 -5.24
C LEU A 239 -6.25 -15.88 -6.26
N TRP A 240 -6.63 -15.48 -7.45
CA TRP A 240 -5.67 -15.08 -8.48
C TRP A 240 -6.19 -13.91 -9.31
N ASN A 241 -5.28 -13.18 -9.89
CA ASN A 241 -5.58 -12.21 -10.93
C ASN A 241 -4.46 -12.12 -11.97
N VAL A 242 -4.81 -11.51 -13.09
CA VAL A 242 -3.87 -11.05 -14.11
C VAL A 242 -4.13 -9.57 -14.35
N SER A 243 -3.06 -8.79 -14.45
CA SER A 243 -3.12 -7.34 -14.65
C SER A 243 -2.23 -6.91 -15.81
N LEU A 244 -2.71 -5.97 -16.60
CA LEU A 244 -1.93 -5.18 -17.54
C LEU A 244 -1.67 -3.82 -16.91
N THR A 245 -0.39 -3.44 -16.83
CA THR A 245 0.04 -2.21 -16.15
C THR A 245 0.85 -1.32 -17.08
N TYR A 246 0.45 -0.05 -17.18
CA TYR A 246 1.24 1.03 -17.77
C TYR A 246 1.93 1.81 -16.66
N SER A 247 3.25 2.01 -16.76
CA SER A 247 4.04 2.73 -15.75
C SER A 247 4.75 3.93 -16.35
N PHE A 248 4.84 5.02 -15.58
CA PHE A 248 5.57 6.23 -15.95
C PHE A 248 6.39 6.76 -14.79
N ASN A 249 7.49 7.46 -15.11
CA ASN A 249 8.35 8.11 -14.12
C ASN A 249 8.95 9.39 -14.72
N LYS A 250 8.75 10.51 -14.03
CA LYS A 250 9.31 11.82 -14.38
C LYS A 250 10.08 12.39 -13.19
N LYS A 251 11.23 12.97 -13.45
CA LYS A 251 12.03 13.70 -12.45
C LYS A 251 11.96 15.19 -12.74
N TYR A 252 11.80 15.98 -11.69
CA TYR A 252 11.74 17.44 -11.78
C TYR A 252 12.89 18.04 -10.99
N VAL A 253 13.60 18.98 -11.61
CA VAL A 253 14.62 19.79 -10.96
C VAL A 253 14.01 21.19 -10.78
N LYS A 254 14.07 21.73 -9.57
CA LYS A 254 13.68 23.13 -9.36
C LYS A 254 14.71 24.01 -10.06
N LEU A 255 14.29 24.79 -11.03
CA LEU A 255 15.10 25.82 -11.70
C LEU A 255 15.51 26.90 -10.70
#